data_14c0e156bd120a8c219d4ad2de27f15c
#
_entry.id   14c0e156bd120a8c219d4ad2de27f15c
#
_cell.length_a   1.000
_cell.length_b   1.000
_cell.length_c   1.000
_cell.angle_alpha   90.00
_cell.angle_beta   90.00
_cell.angle_gamma   90.00
#
_symmetry.space_group_name_H-M   'P 1'
#
loop_
_entity.id
_entity.type
_entity.pdbx_description
1 polymer ?
#
loop_
_entity_poly.entity_id
_entity_poly.type
_entity_poly.pdbx_seq_one_letter_code
_entity_poly.pdbx_strand_id
1 'polypeptide(L)'
;MKIAFLYNVRHLYPDPNDPKSQLETDFDDPETIEAMVKHFQNCGFEILQVEADEKAYLTLFEHRGEIDLAFNYSEGIYGKNKYAHLPAMLEMLQIPFTGSDAFTQALVLNKPKAKEVLMANGIPTLPFQVFKTGQEPLKPGLIYPMIVKPSAQGSSAGITNASVVKNEAGLRKQVKAIIGLFKQPVFVEPFLTGREFSIGLLGNPPKTLPIIEADHSVLPKEYLPMDSLEVKWILEEENKDIAHLICPAKVEADLVQKLNDICLKTWEVLGVRDYCRIDLRCDNNGNPYVLDINSPTGLIPPEVSMTSYFPLAARAAGIDYEKLLQEIVSSALARY
;
A
#
# COMPACT_ATOMS: atom_id res chain seq x y z
N MET A 1 -4.58 18.83 21.59
CA MET A 1 -4.08 17.43 21.49
C MET A 1 -2.75 17.48 20.77
N LYS A 2 -1.72 16.84 21.33
CA LYS A 2 -0.37 16.75 20.76
C LYS A 2 -0.21 15.42 20.05
N ILE A 3 0.01 15.47 18.74
CA ILE A 3 0.19 14.30 17.87
C ILE A 3 1.66 14.14 17.50
N ALA A 4 2.24 12.97 17.75
CA ALA A 4 3.50 12.58 17.13
C ALA A 4 3.20 12.10 15.70
N PHE A 5 3.59 12.86 14.68
CA PHE A 5 3.45 12.47 13.29
C PHE A 5 4.70 11.70 12.85
N LEU A 6 4.52 10.41 12.57
CA LEU A 6 5.59 9.49 12.17
C LEU A 6 5.57 9.31 10.66
N TYR A 7 6.68 9.56 10.00
CA TYR A 7 6.82 9.56 8.54
C TYR A 7 8.21 9.11 8.10
N ASN A 8 8.39 8.90 6.80
CA ASN A 8 9.71 8.75 6.16
C ASN A 8 9.84 9.74 5.01
N VAL A 9 10.99 10.41 4.92
CA VAL A 9 11.33 11.34 3.83
C VAL A 9 12.11 10.63 2.75
N ARG A 10 11.76 10.87 1.48
CA ARG A 10 12.44 10.33 0.32
C ARG A 10 13.71 11.13 0.01
N HIS A 11 14.80 10.41 -0.20
CA HIS A 11 16.08 10.96 -0.64
C HIS A 11 16.51 10.37 -2.00
N LEU A 12 15.98 9.21 -2.38
CA LEU A 12 16.26 8.52 -3.64
C LEU A 12 15.01 8.53 -4.54
N TYR A 13 15.09 9.32 -5.60
CA TYR A 13 13.99 9.44 -6.57
C TYR A 13 14.11 8.35 -7.65
N PRO A 14 13.02 7.70 -8.05
CA PRO A 14 13.04 6.67 -9.07
C PRO A 14 13.64 7.16 -10.39
N ASP A 15 14.68 6.46 -10.84
CA ASP A 15 15.33 6.65 -12.14
C ASP A 15 15.28 5.33 -12.92
N PRO A 16 14.72 5.29 -14.13
CA PRO A 16 14.65 4.07 -14.94
C PRO A 16 16.03 3.49 -15.26
N ASN A 17 17.10 4.29 -15.20
CA ASN A 17 18.48 3.86 -15.47
C ASN A 17 19.21 3.37 -14.21
N ASP A 18 18.71 3.65 -13.00
CA ASP A 18 19.26 3.16 -11.74
C ASP A 18 18.22 2.36 -10.94
N PRO A 19 18.26 1.03 -11.04
CA PRO A 19 17.33 0.19 -10.26
C PRO A 19 17.39 0.38 -8.74
N LYS A 20 18.51 0.90 -8.20
CA LYS A 20 18.62 1.13 -6.75
C LYS A 20 17.82 2.34 -6.29
N SER A 21 17.52 3.26 -7.18
CA SER A 21 16.67 4.43 -6.89
C SER A 21 15.26 4.07 -6.43
N GLN A 22 14.83 2.81 -6.64
CA GLN A 22 13.53 2.30 -6.24
C GLN A 22 13.44 1.90 -4.75
N LEU A 23 14.50 2.02 -3.98
CA LEU A 23 14.52 1.53 -2.58
C LEU A 23 13.71 2.41 -1.62
N GLU A 24 13.42 3.65 -2.01
CA GLU A 24 12.65 4.62 -1.22
C GLU A 24 11.33 5.04 -1.89
N THR A 25 10.81 4.24 -2.82
CA THR A 25 9.51 4.53 -3.47
C THR A 25 8.32 4.55 -2.51
N ASP A 26 8.45 3.91 -1.35
CA ASP A 26 7.43 3.94 -0.30
C ASP A 26 7.44 5.28 0.48
N PHE A 27 8.53 6.05 0.43
CA PHE A 27 8.67 7.29 1.21
C PHE A 27 8.06 8.47 0.48
N ASP A 28 7.73 9.52 1.22
CA ASP A 28 7.12 10.72 0.67
C ASP A 28 8.13 11.86 0.50
N ASP A 29 7.79 12.78 -0.40
CA ASP A 29 8.58 13.98 -0.63
C ASP A 29 8.46 14.95 0.55
N PRO A 30 9.48 15.78 0.83
CA PRO A 30 9.41 16.81 1.87
C PRO A 30 8.16 17.70 1.74
N GLU A 31 7.77 18.06 0.52
CA GLU A 31 6.57 18.86 0.24
C GLU A 31 5.28 18.18 0.72
N THR A 32 5.17 16.85 0.51
CA THR A 32 4.04 16.06 1.01
C THR A 32 3.98 16.09 2.53
N ILE A 33 5.11 15.91 3.20
CA ILE A 33 5.18 15.92 4.67
C ILE A 33 4.81 17.31 5.22
N GLU A 34 5.34 18.39 4.63
CA GLU A 34 5.00 19.76 5.03
C GLU A 34 3.51 20.07 4.83
N ALA A 35 2.91 19.65 3.72
CA ALA A 35 1.49 19.82 3.46
C ALA A 35 0.65 19.04 4.49
N MET A 36 1.00 17.79 4.80
CA MET A 36 0.30 17.01 5.84
C MET A 36 0.38 17.67 7.21
N VAL A 37 1.55 18.17 7.60
CA VAL A 37 1.74 18.89 8.88
C VAL A 37 0.82 20.11 8.95
N LYS A 38 0.72 20.88 7.86
CA LYS A 38 -0.19 22.04 7.79
C LYS A 38 -1.64 21.63 7.96
N HIS A 39 -2.11 20.55 7.33
CA HIS A 39 -3.46 20.04 7.50
C HIS A 39 -3.74 19.56 8.94
N PHE A 40 -2.79 18.89 9.58
CA PHE A 40 -2.93 18.55 11.00
C PHE A 40 -3.07 19.80 11.88
N GLN A 41 -2.28 20.85 11.61
CA GLN A 41 -2.38 22.11 12.32
C GLN A 41 -3.73 22.82 12.08
N ASN A 42 -4.27 22.76 10.84
CA ASN A 42 -5.61 23.23 10.53
C ASN A 42 -6.71 22.49 11.31
N CYS A 43 -6.48 21.21 11.61
CA CYS A 43 -7.35 20.42 12.50
C CYS A 43 -7.24 20.84 14.00
N GLY A 44 -6.35 21.77 14.34
CA GLY A 44 -6.10 22.21 15.72
C GLY A 44 -5.18 21.30 16.53
N PHE A 45 -4.37 20.46 15.88
CA PHE A 45 -3.40 19.60 16.54
C PHE A 45 -2.03 20.28 16.69
N GLU A 46 -1.38 20.05 17.83
CA GLU A 46 0.03 20.34 18.01
C GLU A 46 0.85 19.14 17.48
N ILE A 47 1.85 19.40 16.62
CA ILE A 47 2.57 18.33 15.93
C ILE A 47 4.02 18.23 16.41
N LEU A 48 4.37 17.05 16.91
CA LEU A 48 5.74 16.59 17.06
C LEU A 48 6.10 15.75 15.84
N GLN A 49 6.95 16.29 14.97
CA GLN A 49 7.41 15.56 13.78
C GLN A 49 8.49 14.54 14.18
N VAL A 50 8.31 13.28 13.78
CA VAL A 50 9.25 12.20 14.08
C VAL A 50 9.51 11.42 12.79
N GLU A 51 10.69 11.59 12.21
CA GLU A 51 11.11 10.73 11.12
C GLU A 51 11.38 9.30 11.64
N ALA A 52 10.93 8.31 10.90
CA ALA A 52 11.03 6.90 11.29
C ALA A 52 12.43 6.35 10.98
N ASP A 53 13.45 6.99 11.53
CA ASP A 53 14.87 6.63 11.46
C ASP A 53 15.36 5.90 12.73
N GLU A 54 16.65 5.70 12.86
CA GLU A 54 17.27 5.02 14.02
C GLU A 54 17.12 5.80 15.33
N LYS A 55 16.74 7.08 15.29
CA LYS A 55 16.55 7.94 16.47
C LYS A 55 15.11 8.00 16.93
N ALA A 56 14.17 7.52 16.11
CA ALA A 56 12.74 7.61 16.38
C ALA A 56 12.35 7.12 17.78
N TYR A 57 12.94 5.99 18.23
CA TYR A 57 12.69 5.46 19.58
C TYR A 57 13.07 6.46 20.68
N LEU A 58 14.24 7.09 20.60
CA LEU A 58 14.70 8.04 21.60
C LEU A 58 13.80 9.27 21.66
N THR A 59 13.44 9.82 20.51
CA THR A 59 12.52 10.96 20.42
C THR A 59 11.18 10.63 21.06
N LEU A 60 10.59 9.48 20.69
CA LEU A 60 9.33 9.03 21.27
C LEU A 60 9.42 8.78 22.79
N PHE A 61 10.52 8.18 23.26
CA PHE A 61 10.75 7.91 24.67
C PHE A 61 10.85 9.20 25.50
N GLU A 62 11.60 10.19 24.99
CA GLU A 62 11.79 11.47 25.67
C GLU A 62 10.49 12.26 25.78
N HIS A 63 9.64 12.22 24.75
CA HIS A 63 8.38 12.98 24.67
C HIS A 63 7.12 12.17 25.07
N ARG A 64 7.25 10.89 25.48
CA ARG A 64 6.08 10.00 25.68
C ARG A 64 5.02 10.54 26.62
N GLY A 65 5.40 11.38 27.62
CA GLY A 65 4.46 11.98 28.56
C GLY A 65 3.68 13.20 28.03
N GLU A 66 4.03 13.65 26.82
CA GLU A 66 3.41 14.81 26.17
C GLU A 66 2.57 14.39 24.95
N ILE A 67 2.78 13.17 24.43
CA ILE A 67 2.13 12.66 23.23
C ILE A 67 0.77 12.08 23.61
N ASP A 68 -0.31 12.66 23.08
CA ASP A 68 -1.66 12.11 23.25
C ASP A 68 -1.93 10.94 22.29
N LEU A 69 -1.40 11.02 21.07
CA LEU A 69 -1.54 10.01 20.02
C LEU A 69 -0.37 10.10 19.03
N ALA A 70 0.12 8.96 18.57
CA ALA A 70 1.02 8.91 17.41
C ALA A 70 0.21 8.66 16.14
N PHE A 71 0.31 9.55 15.15
CA PHE A 71 -0.21 9.30 13.80
C PHE A 71 0.86 8.54 13.02
N ASN A 72 0.69 7.22 12.93
CA ASN A 72 1.68 6.36 12.28
C ASN A 72 1.43 6.28 10.78
N TYR A 73 2.20 7.04 10.02
CA TYR A 73 2.24 7.04 8.56
C TYR A 73 3.57 6.51 8.04
N SER A 74 4.41 5.99 8.93
CA SER A 74 5.75 5.53 8.62
C SER A 74 5.77 4.13 7.99
N GLU A 75 6.76 3.89 7.15
CA GLU A 75 7.02 2.61 6.49
C GLU A 75 8.32 1.95 6.98
N GLY A 76 9.09 2.66 7.82
CA GLY A 76 10.38 2.21 8.35
C GLY A 76 11.46 2.11 7.27
N ILE A 77 12.73 2.07 7.70
CA ILE A 77 13.86 2.23 6.79
C ILE A 77 14.44 0.91 6.27
N TYR A 78 14.57 -0.12 7.10
CA TYR A 78 15.28 -1.34 6.74
C TYR A 78 14.53 -2.61 7.10
N GLY A 79 14.80 -3.65 6.32
CA GLY A 79 14.39 -5.02 6.61
C GLY A 79 13.01 -5.39 6.05
N LYS A 80 12.79 -6.71 6.02
CA LYS A 80 11.55 -7.30 5.47
C LYS A 80 10.31 -7.11 6.34
N ASN A 81 10.46 -6.56 7.55
CA ASN A 81 9.38 -6.29 8.49
C ASN A 81 9.37 -4.79 8.87
N LYS A 82 9.88 -3.91 8.02
CA LYS A 82 10.10 -2.49 8.33
C LYS A 82 8.84 -1.77 8.81
N TYR A 83 7.67 -2.08 8.30
CA TYR A 83 6.39 -1.48 8.70
C TYR A 83 6.01 -1.76 10.17
N ALA A 84 6.57 -2.82 10.78
CA ALA A 84 6.28 -3.19 12.17
C ALA A 84 7.14 -2.44 13.20
N HIS A 85 8.21 -1.76 12.80
CA HIS A 85 9.17 -1.20 13.74
C HIS A 85 8.55 -0.12 14.62
N LEU A 86 7.92 0.88 14.01
CA LEU A 86 7.31 1.98 14.76
C LEU A 86 6.12 1.51 15.60
N PRO A 87 5.16 0.71 15.10
CA PRO A 87 4.11 0.16 15.94
C PRO A 87 4.63 -0.61 17.16
N ALA A 88 5.68 -1.43 16.99
CA ALA A 88 6.27 -2.15 18.14
C ALA A 88 6.92 -1.22 19.17
N MET A 89 7.57 -0.14 18.74
CA MET A 89 8.10 0.89 19.64
C MET A 89 6.97 1.60 20.39
N LEU A 90 5.89 1.96 19.69
CA LEU A 90 4.73 2.63 20.29
C LEU A 90 4.02 1.74 21.31
N GLU A 91 3.83 0.44 20.99
CA GLU A 91 3.28 -0.54 21.93
C GLU A 91 4.14 -0.66 23.18
N MET A 92 5.46 -0.76 23.03
CA MET A 92 6.42 -0.83 24.16
C MET A 92 6.40 0.43 25.02
N LEU A 93 6.25 1.60 24.42
CA LEU A 93 6.19 2.89 25.09
C LEU A 93 4.80 3.23 25.64
N GLN A 94 3.79 2.39 25.34
CA GLN A 94 2.39 2.61 25.71
C GLN A 94 1.83 3.94 25.16
N ILE A 95 2.26 4.34 23.97
CA ILE A 95 1.75 5.51 23.27
C ILE A 95 0.60 5.05 22.37
N PRO A 96 -0.62 5.59 22.51
CA PRO A 96 -1.72 5.36 21.57
C PRO A 96 -1.30 5.72 20.14
N PHE A 97 -1.75 4.94 19.14
CA PHE A 97 -1.37 5.22 17.73
C PHE A 97 -2.44 4.84 16.72
N THR A 98 -2.39 5.48 15.56
CA THR A 98 -3.26 5.17 14.41
C THR A 98 -2.73 3.98 13.62
N GLY A 99 -3.66 3.25 12.99
CA GLY A 99 -3.34 2.12 12.14
C GLY A 99 -3.16 0.81 12.88
N SER A 100 -2.75 -0.19 12.15
CA SER A 100 -2.63 -1.57 12.62
C SER A 100 -1.42 -1.79 13.51
N ASP A 101 -1.49 -2.78 14.39
CA ASP A 101 -0.39 -3.17 15.28
C ASP A 101 0.81 -3.77 14.55
N ALA A 102 1.91 -3.99 15.27
CA ALA A 102 3.16 -4.48 14.72
C ALA A 102 3.02 -5.83 14.00
N PHE A 103 2.18 -6.73 14.51
CA PHE A 103 1.95 -8.04 13.89
C PHE A 103 1.25 -7.89 12.53
N THR A 104 0.16 -7.15 12.50
CA THR A 104 -0.60 -6.89 11.26
C THR A 104 0.25 -6.16 10.22
N GLN A 105 1.04 -5.16 10.64
CA GLN A 105 1.93 -4.42 9.74
C GLN A 105 3.02 -5.32 9.13
N ALA A 106 3.63 -6.21 9.92
CA ALA A 106 4.58 -7.19 9.40
C ALA A 106 3.92 -8.18 8.44
N LEU A 107 2.68 -8.59 8.75
CA LEU A 107 1.92 -9.56 7.94
C LEU A 107 1.53 -8.97 6.58
N VAL A 108 0.94 -7.77 6.54
CA VAL A 108 0.47 -7.15 5.28
C VAL A 108 1.63 -6.78 4.36
N LEU A 109 2.75 -6.31 4.91
CA LEU A 109 3.96 -6.05 4.13
C LEU A 109 4.48 -7.33 3.45
N ASN A 110 4.39 -8.48 4.13
CA ASN A 110 4.80 -9.76 3.58
C ASN A 110 3.69 -10.37 2.72
N LYS A 111 3.60 -9.91 1.47
CA LYS A 111 2.53 -10.29 0.52
C LYS A 111 2.27 -11.80 0.45
N PRO A 112 3.30 -12.70 0.34
CA PRO A 112 3.07 -14.15 0.38
C PRO A 112 2.39 -14.62 1.68
N LYS A 113 2.78 -14.08 2.85
CA LYS A 113 2.18 -14.48 4.12
C LYS A 113 0.76 -13.97 4.29
N ALA A 114 0.49 -12.74 3.88
CA ALA A 114 -0.88 -12.23 3.81
C ALA A 114 -1.75 -13.12 2.92
N LYS A 115 -1.28 -13.49 1.72
CA LYS A 115 -2.00 -14.39 0.80
C LYS A 115 -2.25 -15.79 1.42
N GLU A 116 -1.28 -16.36 2.15
CA GLU A 116 -1.48 -17.65 2.86
C GLU A 116 -2.63 -17.55 3.88
N VAL A 117 -2.70 -16.45 4.63
CA VAL A 117 -3.79 -16.20 5.60
C VAL A 117 -5.12 -16.00 4.87
N LEU A 118 -5.16 -15.23 3.79
CA LEU A 118 -6.37 -15.04 2.98
C LEU A 118 -6.89 -16.38 2.45
N MET A 119 -6.01 -17.22 1.86
CA MET A 119 -6.36 -18.54 1.33
C MET A 119 -6.93 -19.45 2.42
N ALA A 120 -6.30 -19.47 3.61
CA ALA A 120 -6.76 -20.29 4.74
C ALA A 120 -8.17 -19.90 5.24
N ASN A 121 -8.57 -18.64 4.98
CA ASN A 121 -9.89 -18.12 5.37
C ASN A 121 -10.88 -18.06 4.20
N GLY A 122 -10.54 -18.67 3.05
CA GLY A 122 -11.43 -18.73 1.88
C GLY A 122 -11.64 -17.35 1.21
N ILE A 123 -10.71 -16.41 1.39
CA ILE A 123 -10.74 -15.11 0.70
C ILE A 123 -10.07 -15.27 -0.67
N PRO A 124 -10.71 -14.85 -1.76
CA PRO A 124 -10.18 -15.02 -3.10
C PRO A 124 -8.83 -14.30 -3.27
N THR A 125 -7.77 -15.06 -3.53
CA THR A 125 -6.45 -14.57 -3.93
C THR A 125 -5.81 -15.55 -4.89
N LEU A 126 -4.88 -15.08 -5.73
CA LEU A 126 -4.26 -15.91 -6.77
C LEU A 126 -3.33 -16.96 -6.18
N PRO A 127 -3.25 -18.16 -6.80
CA PRO A 127 -2.20 -19.12 -6.49
C PRO A 127 -0.83 -18.51 -6.76
N PHE A 128 0.16 -18.84 -5.94
CA PHE A 128 1.49 -18.27 -6.07
C PHE A 128 2.60 -19.24 -5.65
N GLN A 129 3.82 -18.87 -6.01
CA GLN A 129 5.04 -19.54 -5.54
C GLN A 129 6.06 -18.51 -5.09
N VAL A 130 6.72 -18.80 -3.96
CA VAL A 130 7.86 -18.02 -3.47
C VAL A 130 9.17 -18.62 -3.98
N PHE A 131 10.05 -17.75 -4.47
CA PHE A 131 11.42 -18.07 -4.85
C PHE A 131 12.38 -17.36 -3.89
N LYS A 132 13.24 -18.12 -3.23
CA LYS A 132 14.29 -17.61 -2.32
C LYS A 132 15.64 -17.47 -3.03
N THR A 133 15.91 -18.38 -3.95
CA THR A 133 17.17 -18.45 -4.69
C THR A 133 16.99 -18.27 -6.20
N GLY A 134 15.78 -18.48 -6.70
CA GLY A 134 15.47 -18.50 -8.13
C GLY A 134 15.74 -19.85 -8.83
N GLN A 135 16.17 -20.86 -8.06
CA GLN A 135 16.44 -22.22 -8.60
C GLN A 135 15.33 -23.21 -8.27
N GLU A 136 14.38 -22.84 -7.44
CA GLU A 136 13.26 -23.69 -7.07
C GLU A 136 12.49 -24.15 -8.32
N PRO A 137 12.10 -25.44 -8.41
CA PRO A 137 11.29 -25.92 -9.53
C PRO A 137 9.92 -25.21 -9.53
N LEU A 138 9.45 -24.85 -10.74
CA LEU A 138 8.12 -24.23 -10.86
C LEU A 138 7.04 -25.21 -10.44
N LYS A 139 6.16 -24.78 -9.54
CA LYS A 139 5.02 -25.58 -9.08
C LYS A 139 4.04 -25.84 -10.22
N PRO A 140 3.46 -27.04 -10.31
CA PRO A 140 2.34 -27.31 -11.22
C PRO A 140 1.16 -26.37 -10.96
N GLY A 141 0.44 -26.01 -12.02
CA GLY A 141 -0.78 -25.19 -11.94
C GLY A 141 -0.56 -23.69 -12.04
N LEU A 142 0.68 -23.20 -12.04
CA LEU A 142 0.97 -21.80 -12.39
C LEU A 142 1.07 -21.68 -13.92
N ILE A 143 0.29 -20.76 -14.48
CA ILE A 143 0.14 -20.56 -15.94
C ILE A 143 0.68 -19.19 -16.34
N TYR A 144 1.38 -19.13 -17.47
CA TYR A 144 1.84 -17.89 -18.08
C TYR A 144 0.67 -17.16 -18.78
N PRO A 145 0.70 -15.81 -18.89
CA PRO A 145 1.73 -14.93 -18.33
C PRO A 145 1.67 -14.86 -16.81
N MET A 146 2.82 -14.71 -16.17
CA MET A 146 2.94 -14.54 -14.72
C MET A 146 3.61 -13.22 -14.40
N ILE A 147 3.34 -12.67 -13.22
CA ILE A 147 4.03 -11.48 -12.70
C ILE A 147 4.97 -11.87 -11.56
N VAL A 148 6.18 -11.32 -11.60
CA VAL A 148 7.22 -11.49 -10.56
C VAL A 148 7.27 -10.25 -9.70
N LYS A 149 7.08 -10.40 -8.38
CA LYS A 149 7.02 -9.28 -7.44
C LYS A 149 7.96 -9.51 -6.25
N PRO A 150 8.60 -8.49 -5.69
CA PRO A 150 9.29 -8.61 -4.40
C PRO A 150 8.27 -8.95 -3.30
N SER A 151 8.68 -9.74 -2.30
CA SER A 151 7.76 -10.23 -1.25
C SER A 151 7.36 -9.16 -0.24
N ALA A 152 8.19 -8.12 -0.03
CA ALA A 152 8.00 -7.11 1.00
C ALA A 152 8.47 -5.72 0.53
N GLN A 153 7.79 -5.19 -0.49
CA GLN A 153 7.95 -3.84 -1.00
C GLN A 153 6.57 -3.26 -1.35
N GLY A 154 6.42 -1.95 -1.21
CA GLY A 154 5.26 -1.17 -1.62
C GLY A 154 5.51 -0.37 -2.90
N SER A 155 4.60 0.54 -3.21
CA SER A 155 4.68 1.60 -4.24
C SER A 155 5.23 1.15 -5.61
N SER A 156 4.87 -0.07 -6.01
CA SER A 156 5.31 -0.72 -7.27
C SER A 156 6.83 -0.92 -7.40
N ALA A 157 7.62 -0.83 -6.30
CA ALA A 157 9.05 -1.12 -6.35
C ALA A 157 9.34 -2.49 -6.95
N GLY A 158 10.19 -2.53 -7.98
CA GLY A 158 10.54 -3.76 -8.71
C GLY A 158 9.46 -4.30 -9.63
N ILE A 159 8.34 -3.61 -9.81
CA ILE A 159 7.25 -3.99 -10.71
C ILE A 159 7.31 -3.11 -11.96
N THR A 160 7.81 -3.68 -13.04
CA THR A 160 7.96 -3.04 -14.35
C THR A 160 7.31 -3.89 -15.42
N ASN A 161 7.26 -3.41 -16.67
CA ASN A 161 6.84 -4.25 -17.79
C ASN A 161 7.61 -5.58 -17.87
N ALA A 162 8.90 -5.58 -17.48
CA ALA A 162 9.73 -6.77 -17.45
C ALA A 162 9.31 -7.78 -16.36
N SER A 163 8.53 -7.35 -15.37
CA SER A 163 8.02 -8.22 -14.31
C SER A 163 6.96 -9.20 -14.82
N VAL A 164 6.33 -8.91 -15.98
CA VAL A 164 5.37 -9.82 -16.61
C VAL A 164 6.13 -10.76 -17.56
N VAL A 165 6.17 -12.03 -17.20
CA VAL A 165 6.96 -13.06 -17.88
C VAL A 165 6.06 -14.03 -18.63
N LYS A 166 6.48 -14.49 -19.83
CA LYS A 166 5.69 -15.34 -20.73
C LYS A 166 6.23 -16.76 -20.85
N ASN A 167 7.38 -17.05 -20.22
CA ASN A 167 8.03 -18.37 -20.24
C ASN A 167 9.02 -18.50 -19.10
N GLU A 168 9.55 -19.73 -18.90
CA GLU A 168 10.46 -20.03 -17.81
C GLU A 168 11.79 -19.28 -17.87
N ALA A 169 12.35 -19.04 -19.04
CA ALA A 169 13.60 -18.29 -19.19
C ALA A 169 13.44 -16.85 -18.70
N GLY A 170 12.34 -16.19 -19.09
CA GLY A 170 11.96 -14.86 -18.60
C GLY A 170 11.74 -14.85 -17.08
N LEU A 171 11.02 -15.85 -16.58
CA LEU A 171 10.80 -16.03 -15.14
C LEU A 171 12.11 -16.07 -14.36
N ARG A 172 13.04 -16.97 -14.74
CA ARG A 172 14.33 -17.13 -14.07
C ARG A 172 15.17 -15.86 -14.09
N LYS A 173 15.19 -15.18 -15.24
CA LYS A 173 15.88 -13.89 -15.39
C LYS A 173 15.33 -12.85 -14.42
N GLN A 174 14.01 -12.67 -14.41
CA GLN A 174 13.37 -11.63 -13.59
C GLN A 174 13.47 -11.94 -12.09
N VAL A 175 13.25 -13.19 -11.68
CA VAL A 175 13.43 -13.63 -10.29
C VAL A 175 14.83 -13.30 -9.79
N LYS A 176 15.86 -13.62 -10.58
CA LYS A 176 17.26 -13.32 -10.23
C LYS A 176 17.52 -11.83 -10.11
N ALA A 177 16.96 -11.02 -11.02
CA ALA A 177 17.13 -9.56 -11.00
C ALA A 177 16.54 -8.94 -9.73
N ILE A 178 15.28 -9.29 -9.39
CA ILE A 178 14.59 -8.73 -8.21
C ILE A 178 15.21 -9.21 -6.90
N ILE A 179 15.59 -10.49 -6.77
CA ILE A 179 16.33 -10.98 -5.60
C ILE A 179 17.66 -10.23 -5.46
N GLY A 180 18.37 -10.03 -6.58
CA GLY A 180 19.64 -9.30 -6.59
C GLY A 180 19.52 -7.85 -6.13
N LEU A 181 18.43 -7.17 -6.50
CA LEU A 181 18.18 -5.78 -6.16
C LEU A 181 17.74 -5.62 -4.70
N PHE A 182 16.67 -6.29 -4.30
CA PHE A 182 16.03 -6.07 -2.99
C PHE A 182 16.56 -6.97 -1.87
N LYS A 183 17.42 -7.96 -2.18
CA LYS A 183 17.99 -8.91 -1.21
C LYS A 183 16.94 -9.63 -0.37
N GLN A 184 15.78 -9.92 -0.99
CA GLN A 184 14.66 -10.61 -0.36
C GLN A 184 14.06 -11.65 -1.31
N PRO A 185 13.25 -12.62 -0.81
CA PRO A 185 12.49 -13.51 -1.66
C PRO A 185 11.57 -12.74 -2.60
N VAL A 186 11.25 -13.36 -3.72
CA VAL A 186 10.21 -12.89 -4.63
C VAL A 186 9.07 -13.90 -4.68
N PHE A 187 7.89 -13.46 -5.07
CA PHE A 187 6.81 -14.37 -5.38
C PHE A 187 6.30 -14.14 -6.80
N VAL A 188 5.69 -15.17 -7.33
CA VAL A 188 5.19 -15.22 -8.70
C VAL A 188 3.76 -15.71 -8.67
N GLU A 189 2.89 -15.05 -9.40
CA GLU A 189 1.48 -15.37 -9.54
C GLU A 189 1.00 -15.14 -10.98
N PRO A 190 -0.15 -15.70 -11.43
CA PRO A 190 -0.72 -15.38 -12.73
C PRO A 190 -0.92 -13.88 -12.90
N PHE A 191 -0.63 -13.36 -14.09
CA PHE A 191 -0.91 -11.96 -14.43
C PHE A 191 -2.33 -11.83 -14.95
N LEU A 192 -3.18 -11.13 -14.20
CA LEU A 192 -4.54 -10.83 -14.59
C LEU A 192 -4.60 -9.57 -15.46
N THR A 193 -5.56 -9.54 -16.38
CA THR A 193 -5.79 -8.41 -17.31
C THR A 193 -7.20 -7.84 -17.23
N GLY A 194 -8.04 -8.34 -16.32
CA GLY A 194 -9.38 -7.81 -16.09
C GLY A 194 -9.36 -6.47 -15.33
N ARG A 195 -10.54 -5.96 -15.01
CA ARG A 195 -10.75 -4.70 -14.30
C ARG A 195 -10.03 -4.72 -12.94
N GLU A 196 -9.42 -3.61 -12.59
CA GLU A 196 -8.70 -3.43 -11.32
C GLU A 196 -9.41 -2.39 -10.45
N PHE A 197 -9.60 -2.72 -9.17
CA PHE A 197 -10.32 -1.91 -8.23
C PHE A 197 -9.50 -1.68 -6.96
N SER A 198 -9.65 -0.48 -6.40
CA SER A 198 -9.12 -0.14 -5.08
C SER A 198 -10.25 0.31 -4.17
N ILE A 199 -10.33 -0.27 -2.98
CA ILE A 199 -11.36 0.04 -1.98
C ILE A 199 -10.69 0.52 -0.70
N GLY A 200 -10.97 1.76 -0.32
CA GLY A 200 -10.61 2.30 0.98
C GLY A 200 -11.58 1.80 2.06
N LEU A 201 -11.03 1.48 3.24
CA LEU A 201 -11.80 1.18 4.44
C LEU A 201 -11.39 2.14 5.55
N LEU A 202 -12.38 2.74 6.23
CA LEU A 202 -12.17 3.77 7.24
C LEU A 202 -13.03 3.50 8.48
N GLY A 203 -12.44 3.58 9.66
CA GLY A 203 -13.14 3.46 10.94
C GLY A 203 -13.00 2.11 11.63
N ASN A 204 -13.54 2.00 12.87
CA ASN A 204 -13.65 0.78 13.65
C ASN A 204 -15.06 0.73 14.27
N PRO A 205 -16.04 -0.03 13.72
CA PRO A 205 -15.92 -0.93 12.56
C PRO A 205 -15.68 -0.18 11.24
N PRO A 206 -15.06 -0.85 10.25
CA PRO A 206 -14.73 -0.20 8.99
C PRO A 206 -15.95 0.05 8.12
N LYS A 207 -15.94 1.20 7.41
CA LYS A 207 -16.85 1.50 6.32
C LYS A 207 -16.07 1.53 5.02
N THR A 208 -16.63 0.97 3.95
CA THR A 208 -16.02 1.06 2.62
C THR A 208 -16.26 2.44 2.02
N LEU A 209 -15.23 3.04 1.46
CA LEU A 209 -15.30 4.26 0.67
C LEU A 209 -15.73 3.93 -0.78
N PRO A 210 -16.13 4.95 -1.57
CA PRO A 210 -16.42 4.75 -2.98
C PRO A 210 -15.30 4.02 -3.72
N ILE A 211 -15.68 3.03 -4.53
CA ILE A 211 -14.74 2.19 -5.26
C ILE A 211 -14.00 3.03 -6.30
N ILE A 212 -12.69 2.86 -6.36
CA ILE A 212 -11.85 3.38 -7.45
C ILE A 212 -11.62 2.25 -8.46
N GLU A 213 -11.72 2.56 -9.74
CA GLU A 213 -11.28 1.69 -10.83
C GLU A 213 -10.05 2.30 -11.50
N ALA A 214 -9.01 1.50 -11.67
CA ALA A 214 -7.86 1.86 -12.49
C ALA A 214 -8.13 1.42 -13.93
N ASP A 215 -8.47 2.37 -14.80
CA ASP A 215 -8.68 2.13 -16.23
C ASP A 215 -7.36 2.18 -16.99
N HIS A 216 -6.71 1.05 -17.09
CA HIS A 216 -5.45 0.93 -17.81
C HIS A 216 -5.61 0.99 -19.35
N SER A 217 -6.82 1.06 -19.88
CA SER A 217 -7.06 1.16 -21.34
C SER A 217 -6.58 2.50 -21.93
N VAL A 218 -6.46 3.52 -21.09
CA VAL A 218 -5.98 4.85 -21.47
C VAL A 218 -4.45 4.95 -21.51
N LEU A 219 -3.74 3.94 -21.01
CA LEU A 219 -2.28 3.92 -21.02
C LEU A 219 -1.73 3.77 -22.46
N PRO A 220 -0.60 4.41 -22.78
CA PRO A 220 0.11 4.18 -24.04
C PRO A 220 0.43 2.68 -24.25
N LYS A 221 0.42 2.23 -25.50
CA LYS A 221 0.52 0.80 -25.88
C LYS A 221 1.81 0.10 -25.44
N GLU A 222 2.84 0.84 -25.15
CA GLU A 222 4.12 0.35 -24.63
C GLU A 222 4.04 -0.09 -23.16
N TYR A 223 3.04 0.38 -22.43
CA TYR A 223 2.81 -0.02 -21.04
C TYR A 223 1.82 -1.18 -20.95
N LEU A 224 2.13 -2.14 -20.09
CA LEU A 224 1.17 -3.19 -19.76
C LEU A 224 0.05 -2.63 -18.89
N PRO A 225 -1.14 -3.24 -18.91
CA PRO A 225 -2.29 -2.76 -18.14
C PRO A 225 -2.09 -3.04 -16.64
N MET A 226 -1.27 -2.26 -15.99
CA MET A 226 -0.99 -2.32 -14.54
C MET A 226 -0.32 -1.03 -14.05
N ASP A 227 -0.48 -0.73 -12.77
CA ASP A 227 0.23 0.35 -12.08
C ASP A 227 1.68 -0.06 -11.82
N SER A 228 2.48 -0.07 -12.88
CA SER A 228 3.91 -0.35 -12.79
C SER A 228 4.68 0.85 -12.22
N LEU A 229 5.97 0.63 -11.92
CA LEU A 229 6.87 1.72 -11.55
C LEU A 229 6.91 2.79 -12.63
N GLU A 230 7.00 2.35 -13.91
CA GLU A 230 7.07 3.28 -15.04
C GLU A 230 5.79 4.11 -15.18
N VAL A 231 4.62 3.53 -14.89
CA VAL A 231 3.34 4.25 -14.94
C VAL A 231 3.28 5.28 -13.81
N LYS A 232 3.52 4.86 -12.58
CA LYS A 232 3.37 5.72 -11.39
C LYS A 232 4.42 6.82 -11.27
N TRP A 233 5.65 6.54 -11.65
CA TRP A 233 6.79 7.41 -11.34
C TRP A 233 7.36 8.13 -12.54
N ILE A 234 6.96 7.78 -13.75
CA ILE A 234 7.46 8.41 -14.97
C ILE A 234 6.29 8.98 -15.75
N LEU A 235 5.34 8.13 -16.13
CA LEU A 235 4.26 8.54 -17.00
C LEU A 235 3.30 9.55 -16.33
N GLU A 236 2.91 9.32 -15.07
CA GLU A 236 2.02 10.22 -14.34
C GLU A 236 2.69 11.56 -14.01
N GLU A 237 4.00 11.55 -13.75
CA GLU A 237 4.75 12.79 -13.53
C GLU A 237 4.95 13.60 -14.81
N GLU A 238 5.24 12.94 -15.93
CA GLU A 238 5.43 13.60 -17.23
C GLU A 238 4.10 14.05 -17.86
N ASN A 239 3.00 13.37 -17.54
CA ASN A 239 1.70 13.61 -18.17
C ASN A 239 0.56 13.59 -17.12
N LYS A 240 0.41 14.71 -16.41
CA LYS A 240 -0.63 14.91 -15.39
C LYS A 240 -2.07 14.83 -15.93
N ASP A 241 -2.26 14.79 -17.24
CA ASP A 241 -3.56 14.69 -17.91
C ASP A 241 -4.04 13.22 -18.06
N ILE A 242 -3.20 12.23 -17.74
CA ILE A 242 -3.62 10.83 -17.77
C ILE A 242 -4.52 10.54 -16.56
N ALA A 243 -5.81 10.72 -16.76
CA ALA A 243 -6.83 10.40 -15.77
C ALA A 243 -7.24 8.92 -15.91
N HIS A 244 -6.42 7.99 -15.39
CA HIS A 244 -6.74 6.56 -15.43
C HIS A 244 -7.54 6.09 -14.19
N LEU A 245 -7.72 6.94 -13.16
CA LEU A 245 -8.50 6.61 -11.98
C LEU A 245 -9.93 7.15 -12.07
N ILE A 246 -10.90 6.25 -12.01
CA ILE A 246 -12.33 6.56 -12.02
C ILE A 246 -12.89 6.37 -10.62
N CYS A 247 -13.38 7.44 -9.98
CA CYS A 247 -14.00 7.41 -8.66
C CYS A 247 -15.22 8.35 -8.60
N PRO A 248 -16.42 7.88 -8.22
CA PRO A 248 -16.80 6.49 -8.03
C PRO A 248 -16.78 5.68 -9.33
N ALA A 249 -16.31 4.43 -9.25
CA ALA A 249 -16.33 3.52 -10.37
C ALA A 249 -17.75 3.11 -10.77
N LYS A 250 -17.99 2.91 -12.06
CA LYS A 250 -19.25 2.36 -12.57
C LYS A 250 -19.19 0.83 -12.54
N VAL A 251 -19.76 0.25 -11.50
CA VAL A 251 -19.71 -1.20 -11.24
C VAL A 251 -21.12 -1.74 -11.01
N GLU A 252 -21.42 -2.92 -11.54
CA GLU A 252 -22.69 -3.61 -11.32
C GLU A 252 -22.88 -3.96 -9.83
N ALA A 253 -24.11 -3.86 -9.33
CA ALA A 253 -24.44 -4.00 -7.91
C ALA A 253 -23.91 -5.31 -7.30
N ASP A 254 -24.04 -6.44 -8.01
CA ASP A 254 -23.56 -7.75 -7.55
C ASP A 254 -22.02 -7.77 -7.38
N LEU A 255 -21.30 -7.11 -8.26
CA LEU A 255 -19.84 -7.02 -8.15
C LEU A 255 -19.43 -6.04 -7.03
N VAL A 256 -20.14 -4.92 -6.86
CA VAL A 256 -19.95 -4.02 -5.71
C VAL A 256 -20.07 -4.77 -4.40
N GLN A 257 -21.13 -5.57 -4.23
CA GLN A 257 -21.34 -6.35 -3.03
C GLN A 257 -20.20 -7.35 -2.79
N LYS A 258 -19.79 -8.10 -3.82
CA LYS A 258 -18.66 -9.06 -3.72
C LYS A 258 -17.36 -8.37 -3.33
N LEU A 259 -17.04 -7.22 -3.94
CA LEU A 259 -15.84 -6.46 -3.65
C LEU A 259 -15.82 -5.99 -2.20
N ASN A 260 -16.93 -5.43 -1.72
CA ASN A 260 -17.07 -4.97 -0.33
C ASN A 260 -16.96 -6.13 0.67
N ASP A 261 -17.64 -7.26 0.41
CA ASP A 261 -17.60 -8.43 1.30
C ASP A 261 -16.18 -9.01 1.42
N ILE A 262 -15.45 -9.09 0.28
CA ILE A 262 -14.06 -9.53 0.26
C ILE A 262 -13.18 -8.56 1.09
N CYS A 263 -13.35 -7.25 0.92
CA CYS A 263 -12.56 -6.26 1.63
C CYS A 263 -12.83 -6.25 3.13
N LEU A 264 -14.11 -6.30 3.54
CA LEU A 264 -14.49 -6.34 4.96
C LEU A 264 -13.96 -7.62 5.63
N LYS A 265 -14.08 -8.77 4.97
CA LYS A 265 -13.55 -10.03 5.48
C LYS A 265 -12.01 -10.01 5.53
N THR A 266 -11.34 -9.41 4.55
CA THR A 266 -9.88 -9.24 4.54
C THR A 266 -9.42 -8.40 5.73
N TRP A 267 -10.09 -7.28 5.98
CA TRP A 267 -9.85 -6.41 7.13
C TRP A 267 -9.93 -7.19 8.45
N GLU A 268 -11.03 -7.92 8.67
CA GLU A 268 -11.26 -8.71 9.88
C GLU A 268 -10.19 -9.78 10.08
N VAL A 269 -9.94 -10.58 9.06
CA VAL A 269 -9.02 -11.74 9.14
C VAL A 269 -7.57 -11.33 9.37
N LEU A 270 -7.14 -10.18 8.80
CA LEU A 270 -5.78 -9.67 8.99
C LEU A 270 -5.63 -8.79 10.23
N GLY A 271 -6.73 -8.45 10.93
CA GLY A 271 -6.69 -7.58 12.10
C GLY A 271 -6.33 -6.14 11.80
N VAL A 272 -6.69 -5.66 10.61
CA VAL A 272 -6.45 -4.27 10.20
C VAL A 272 -7.25 -3.31 11.08
N ARG A 273 -6.75 -2.09 11.29
CA ARG A 273 -7.37 -1.08 12.15
C ARG A 273 -7.35 0.30 11.49
N ASP A 274 -8.35 1.10 11.84
CA ASP A 274 -8.54 2.52 11.56
C ASP A 274 -8.69 2.85 10.08
N TYR A 275 -7.74 2.48 9.22
CA TYR A 275 -7.82 2.74 7.79
C TYR A 275 -6.88 1.82 6.99
N CYS A 276 -7.29 1.45 5.81
CA CYS A 276 -6.46 0.76 4.81
C CYS A 276 -7.06 0.86 3.41
N ARG A 277 -6.28 0.49 2.40
CA ARG A 277 -6.74 0.28 1.03
C ARG A 277 -6.45 -1.15 0.61
N ILE A 278 -7.44 -1.79 0.02
CA ILE A 278 -7.32 -3.13 -0.54
C ILE A 278 -7.47 -3.04 -2.05
N ASP A 279 -6.48 -3.58 -2.75
CA ASP A 279 -6.45 -3.60 -4.21
C ASP A 279 -6.85 -4.99 -4.71
N LEU A 280 -7.81 -5.03 -5.63
CA LEU A 280 -8.36 -6.25 -6.21
C LEU A 280 -8.30 -6.18 -7.73
N ARG A 281 -8.14 -7.34 -8.37
CA ARG A 281 -8.23 -7.45 -9.81
C ARG A 281 -9.09 -8.62 -10.23
N CYS A 282 -9.89 -8.43 -11.27
CA CYS A 282 -10.73 -9.48 -11.81
C CYS A 282 -9.98 -10.37 -12.81
N ASP A 283 -10.36 -11.63 -12.84
CA ASP A 283 -10.02 -12.50 -13.97
C ASP A 283 -10.88 -12.17 -15.21
N ASN A 284 -10.68 -12.90 -16.30
CA ASN A 284 -11.44 -12.70 -17.55
C ASN A 284 -12.93 -13.08 -17.43
N ASN A 285 -13.33 -13.72 -16.35
CA ASN A 285 -14.73 -14.07 -16.06
C ASN A 285 -15.38 -13.06 -15.08
N GLY A 286 -14.65 -12.01 -14.69
CA GLY A 286 -15.14 -11.00 -13.74
C GLY A 286 -15.05 -11.40 -12.27
N ASN A 287 -14.34 -12.48 -11.92
CA ASN A 287 -14.15 -12.87 -10.52
C ASN A 287 -13.04 -12.03 -9.89
N PRO A 288 -13.28 -11.33 -8.77
CA PRO A 288 -12.27 -10.52 -8.10
C PRO A 288 -11.33 -11.34 -7.22
N TYR A 289 -10.05 -10.97 -7.21
CA TYR A 289 -9.00 -11.53 -6.37
C TYR A 289 -8.24 -10.41 -5.65
N VAL A 290 -7.96 -10.57 -4.37
CA VAL A 290 -7.12 -9.63 -3.63
C VAL A 290 -5.69 -9.70 -4.16
N LEU A 291 -5.16 -8.55 -4.56
CA LEU A 291 -3.79 -8.38 -5.01
C LEU A 291 -2.88 -7.89 -3.89
N ASP A 292 -3.32 -6.83 -3.18
CA ASP A 292 -2.51 -6.15 -2.17
C ASP A 292 -3.35 -5.54 -1.06
N ILE A 293 -2.75 -5.38 0.12
CA ILE A 293 -3.34 -4.72 1.29
C ILE A 293 -2.37 -3.62 1.73
N ASN A 294 -2.81 -2.37 1.62
CA ASN A 294 -2.00 -1.20 1.96
C ASN A 294 -2.41 -0.67 3.33
N SER A 295 -1.62 -0.99 4.36
CA SER A 295 -1.76 -0.52 5.72
C SER A 295 -0.35 -0.21 6.28
N PRO A 296 0.02 1.08 6.46
CA PRO A 296 -0.78 2.25 6.08
C PRO A 296 -1.02 2.37 4.58
N THR A 297 -1.99 3.17 4.17
CA THR A 297 -2.17 3.55 2.76
C THR A 297 -1.69 4.99 2.55
N GLY A 298 -1.31 5.33 1.33
CA GLY A 298 -0.92 6.70 0.97
C GLY A 298 -2.02 7.72 1.27
N LEU A 299 -1.62 8.82 1.90
CA LEU A 299 -2.49 9.92 2.31
C LEU A 299 -1.99 11.26 1.72
N ILE A 300 -1.47 11.26 0.50
CA ILE A 300 -0.93 12.50 -0.11
C ILE A 300 -2.06 13.53 -0.25
N PRO A 301 -1.88 14.77 0.27
CA PRO A 301 -2.89 15.83 0.19
C PRO A 301 -3.26 16.20 -1.25
N PRO A 302 -4.51 16.67 -1.50
CA PRO A 302 -5.00 16.92 -2.86
C PRO A 302 -4.24 18.01 -3.61
N GLU A 303 -3.66 18.99 -2.93
CA GLU A 303 -2.82 20.03 -3.55
C GLU A 303 -1.48 19.49 -4.05
N VAL A 304 -1.00 18.36 -3.50
CA VAL A 304 0.20 17.67 -3.97
C VAL A 304 -0.17 16.63 -5.03
N SER A 305 -1.17 15.79 -4.75
CA SER A 305 -1.64 14.78 -5.71
C SER A 305 -3.16 14.59 -5.65
N MET A 306 -3.85 14.98 -6.72
CA MET A 306 -5.29 14.74 -6.87
C MET A 306 -5.65 13.25 -7.04
N THR A 307 -4.69 12.43 -7.43
CA THR A 307 -4.86 10.99 -7.74
C THR A 307 -4.41 10.08 -6.61
N SER A 308 -4.02 10.62 -5.44
CA SER A 308 -3.80 9.80 -4.25
C SER A 308 -5.07 9.01 -3.90
N TYR A 309 -5.01 7.69 -4.00
CA TYR A 309 -6.17 6.78 -4.01
C TYR A 309 -7.09 6.95 -2.80
N PHE A 310 -6.56 6.87 -1.60
CA PHE A 310 -7.38 6.92 -0.39
C PHE A 310 -8.04 8.30 -0.18
N PRO A 311 -7.31 9.43 -0.28
CA PRO A 311 -7.91 10.75 -0.27
C PRO A 311 -8.90 11.00 -1.43
N LEU A 312 -8.65 10.42 -2.61
CA LEU A 312 -9.58 10.50 -3.75
C LEU A 312 -10.93 9.82 -3.41
N ALA A 313 -10.90 8.61 -2.85
CA ALA A 313 -12.11 7.90 -2.42
C ALA A 313 -12.84 8.64 -1.29
N ALA A 314 -12.11 9.24 -0.33
CA ALA A 314 -12.70 10.03 0.74
C ALA A 314 -13.41 11.27 0.18
N ARG A 315 -12.80 12.02 -0.73
CA ARG A 315 -13.43 13.17 -1.39
C ARG A 315 -14.70 12.77 -2.16
N ALA A 316 -14.66 11.63 -2.85
CA ALA A 316 -15.85 11.11 -3.55
C ALA A 316 -16.99 10.73 -2.57
N ALA A 317 -16.67 10.42 -1.31
CA ALA A 317 -17.65 10.24 -0.22
C ALA A 317 -18.10 11.55 0.45
N GLY A 318 -17.57 12.71 0.02
CA GLY A 318 -17.86 14.00 0.64
C GLY A 318 -17.05 14.27 1.92
N ILE A 319 -15.96 13.55 2.13
CA ILE A 319 -15.04 13.72 3.26
C ILE A 319 -13.83 14.51 2.74
N ASP A 320 -13.67 15.76 3.19
CA ASP A 320 -12.49 16.57 2.89
C ASP A 320 -11.24 16.04 3.61
N TYR A 321 -10.09 16.59 3.30
CA TYR A 321 -8.83 16.03 3.77
C TYR A 321 -8.64 16.18 5.29
N GLU A 322 -8.97 17.36 5.87
CA GLU A 322 -8.93 17.58 7.32
C GLU A 322 -9.91 16.65 8.06
N LYS A 323 -11.12 16.51 7.53
CA LYS A 323 -12.10 15.58 8.08
C LYS A 323 -11.61 14.14 8.03
N LEU A 324 -10.95 13.73 6.96
CA LEU A 324 -10.33 12.41 6.83
C LEU A 324 -9.29 12.17 7.91
N LEU A 325 -8.37 13.11 8.14
CA LEU A 325 -7.38 13.02 9.21
C LEU A 325 -8.03 12.92 10.60
N GLN A 326 -9.06 13.74 10.85
CA GLN A 326 -9.81 13.72 12.11
C GLN A 326 -10.55 12.38 12.32
N GLU A 327 -11.12 11.78 11.27
CA GLU A 327 -11.80 10.48 11.36
C GLU A 327 -10.80 9.35 11.64
N ILE A 328 -9.62 9.36 11.04
CA ILE A 328 -8.55 8.39 11.35
C ILE A 328 -8.12 8.52 12.81
N VAL A 329 -7.85 9.75 13.27
CA VAL A 329 -7.47 10.05 14.67
C VAL A 329 -8.57 9.59 15.64
N SER A 330 -9.83 9.93 15.35
CA SER A 330 -10.97 9.55 16.20
C SER A 330 -11.17 8.04 16.27
N SER A 331 -10.98 7.35 15.15
CA SER A 331 -11.06 5.88 15.08
C SER A 331 -10.00 5.21 15.95
N ALA A 332 -8.79 5.75 15.95
CA ALA A 332 -7.71 5.26 16.80
C ALA A 332 -8.00 5.52 18.28
N LEU A 333 -8.36 6.74 18.65
CA LEU A 333 -8.66 7.12 20.03
C LEU A 333 -9.80 6.29 20.65
N ALA A 334 -10.77 5.89 19.85
CA ALA A 334 -11.89 5.03 20.31
C ALA A 334 -11.46 3.62 20.78
N ARG A 335 -10.20 3.23 20.51
CA ARG A 335 -9.64 1.93 20.93
C ARG A 335 -8.89 1.98 22.27
N TYR A 336 -8.57 3.19 22.75
CA TYR A 336 -7.82 3.44 24.00
C TYR A 336 -8.69 4.14 25.05
#